data_5672173088f97b6276a1ba722743f667
#
_entry.id   5672173088f97b6276a1ba722743f667
#
_cell.length_a   1.000
_cell.length_b   1.000
_cell.length_c   1.000
_cell.angle_alpha   90.00
_cell.angle_beta   90.00
_cell.angle_gamma   90.00
#
_symmetry.space_group_name_H-M   'P 1'
#
loop_
_entity.id
_entity.type
_entity.pdbx_description
1 polymer ?
#
loop_
_entity_poly.entity_id
_entity_poly.type
_entity_poly.pdbx_seq_one_letter_code
_entity_poly.pdbx_strand_id
1 'polypeptide(L)'
;VYKRQQSLYYKNELKPIKEKLTVLNGIDVLLEKKLHFIKSRKIALVTNHSGIDKNLIPNYKRLMEVEDVELKVIFSPEHGLFGESEAGEKINYSDIDELPRVISLYGGTRKPSAEMLKDVNLIIYDIQDIGARFYTYISTLGMVMESASEYGVKVLVLDRPNPIKGNMIEGPILDLKFQTFVGYYPIPTRYGLTIGELALMINGEKWIDGNPDLEIVKMKGWTRDLWYDQTKLPWVKPSPNIPDLNTAIIYPGMCMLEATNISEGRGTKKPFKKFGAPWINKIELSKELNNLNLPGVVFKPITFIPTPIKGMSNNPKYKNQVCHGSEIIVTNREKFNSVRTGMK
;
A
#
# COMPACT_ATOMS: atom_id res chain seq x y z
N VAL A 1 -5.97 49.08 -35.74
CA VAL A 1 -5.58 49.13 -34.32
C VAL A 1 -6.11 47.89 -33.56
N TYR A 2 -7.34 47.39 -33.84
CA TYR A 2 -7.93 46.23 -33.14
C TYR A 2 -7.23 44.88 -33.40
N LYS A 3 -6.67 44.64 -34.57
CA LYS A 3 -5.98 43.39 -34.91
C LYS A 3 -4.58 43.24 -34.27
N ARG A 4 -3.96 44.33 -33.81
CA ARG A 4 -2.65 44.30 -33.15
C ARG A 4 -2.73 44.02 -31.64
N GLN A 5 -3.86 44.32 -31.00
CA GLN A 5 -4.07 44.03 -29.56
C GLN A 5 -4.44 42.57 -29.29
N GLN A 6 -5.16 41.92 -30.20
CA GLN A 6 -5.46 40.47 -30.04
C GLN A 6 -4.20 39.59 -30.21
N SER A 7 -3.21 40.01 -31.02
CA SER A 7 -1.96 39.26 -31.20
C SER A 7 -1.02 39.34 -29.97
N LEU A 8 -1.16 40.35 -29.13
CA LEU A 8 -0.36 40.51 -27.91
C LEU A 8 -0.98 39.78 -26.70
N TYR A 9 -2.30 39.55 -26.70
CA TYR A 9 -2.99 38.85 -25.62
C TYR A 9 -2.77 37.33 -25.69
N TYR A 10 -2.59 36.76 -26.88
CA TYR A 10 -2.32 35.31 -27.08
C TYR A 10 -0.85 34.89 -27.00
N LYS A 11 0.09 35.84 -26.89
CA LYS A 11 1.53 35.54 -26.78
C LYS A 11 2.03 35.29 -25.36
N ASN A 12 1.22 35.48 -24.33
CA ASN A 12 1.68 35.42 -22.94
C ASN A 12 1.12 34.25 -22.11
N GLU A 13 0.40 33.28 -22.70
CA GLU A 13 -0.20 32.17 -21.93
C GLU A 13 0.13 30.75 -22.42
N LEU A 14 1.11 30.59 -23.24
CA LEU A 14 1.73 29.27 -23.41
C LEU A 14 2.95 29.18 -22.50
N LYS A 15 2.74 29.13 -21.18
CA LYS A 15 3.71 28.43 -20.32
C LYS A 15 3.86 27.03 -20.93
N PRO A 16 5.09 26.60 -21.25
CA PRO A 16 5.29 25.25 -21.72
C PRO A 16 4.65 24.35 -20.69
N ILE A 17 3.70 23.49 -21.10
CA ILE A 17 3.22 22.38 -20.30
C ILE A 17 4.51 21.61 -20.03
N LYS A 18 5.11 21.80 -18.84
CA LYS A 18 6.19 20.93 -18.39
C LYS A 18 5.62 19.54 -18.53
N GLU A 19 6.15 18.75 -19.46
CA GLU A 19 5.85 17.33 -19.51
C GLU A 19 6.01 16.83 -18.08
N LYS A 20 4.91 16.43 -17.50
CA LYS A 20 4.90 15.95 -16.12
C LYS A 20 5.74 14.68 -16.14
N LEU A 21 6.98 14.79 -15.67
CA LEU A 21 7.92 13.67 -15.62
C LEU A 21 7.20 12.50 -14.92
N THR A 22 7.31 11.31 -15.50
CA THR A 22 6.89 10.08 -14.83
C THR A 22 7.63 9.98 -13.50
N VAL A 23 6.93 9.66 -12.42
CA VAL A 23 7.57 9.41 -11.13
C VAL A 23 8.48 8.19 -11.27
N LEU A 24 9.68 8.26 -10.71
CA LEU A 24 10.56 7.11 -10.55
C LEU A 24 10.48 6.62 -9.12
N ASN A 25 10.18 5.36 -8.93
CA ASN A 25 10.22 4.70 -7.61
C ASN A 25 11.65 4.62 -7.08
N GLY A 26 11.81 4.32 -5.80
CA GLY A 26 13.13 4.13 -5.19
C GLY A 26 13.98 3.10 -5.93
N ILE A 27 13.40 1.99 -6.42
CA ILE A 27 14.13 0.98 -7.21
C ILE A 27 14.70 1.57 -8.52
N ASP A 28 13.93 2.39 -9.24
CA ASP A 28 14.41 3.03 -10.46
C ASP A 28 15.58 3.98 -10.19
N VAL A 29 15.45 4.78 -9.11
CA VAL A 29 16.50 5.71 -8.70
C VAL A 29 17.74 4.96 -8.21
N LEU A 30 17.59 3.85 -7.49
CA LEU A 30 18.68 2.99 -7.06
C LEU A 30 19.48 2.50 -8.27
N LEU A 31 18.81 1.90 -9.23
CA LEU A 31 19.43 1.29 -10.40
C LEU A 31 20.08 2.34 -11.34
N GLU A 32 19.46 3.53 -11.47
CA GLU A 32 19.99 4.58 -12.33
C GLU A 32 21.15 5.38 -11.73
N LYS A 33 21.14 5.60 -10.40
CA LYS A 33 22.02 6.64 -9.79
C LYS A 33 22.65 6.26 -8.46
N LYS A 34 22.23 5.18 -7.82
CA LYS A 34 22.58 4.88 -6.42
C LYS A 34 23.12 3.46 -6.23
N LEU A 35 23.63 2.82 -7.29
CA LEU A 35 24.20 1.46 -7.22
C LEU A 35 25.28 1.30 -6.16
N HIS A 36 25.99 2.37 -5.79
CA HIS A 36 26.99 2.35 -4.73
C HIS A 36 26.44 1.92 -3.36
N PHE A 37 25.14 2.04 -3.11
CA PHE A 37 24.51 1.56 -1.86
C PHE A 37 24.49 0.03 -1.77
N ILE A 38 24.45 -0.66 -2.90
CA ILE A 38 24.28 -2.11 -2.97
C ILE A 38 25.51 -2.86 -3.50
N LYS A 39 26.48 -2.16 -4.07
CA LYS A 39 27.69 -2.77 -4.63
C LYS A 39 28.44 -3.57 -3.57
N SER A 40 28.86 -4.79 -3.91
CA SER A 40 29.55 -5.75 -3.03
C SER A 40 28.76 -6.13 -1.78
N ARG A 41 27.42 -6.09 -1.84
CA ARG A 41 26.54 -6.44 -0.73
C ARG A 41 25.92 -7.82 -0.88
N LYS A 42 25.72 -8.47 0.27
CA LYS A 42 24.91 -9.66 0.44
C LYS A 42 23.54 -9.23 0.99
N ILE A 43 22.52 -9.33 0.16
CA ILE A 43 21.25 -8.67 0.35
C ILE A 43 20.17 -9.64 0.81
N ALA A 44 19.37 -9.22 1.80
CA ALA A 44 18.03 -9.71 2.04
C ALA A 44 17.04 -8.71 1.44
N LEU A 45 16.10 -9.15 0.63
CA LEU A 45 15.08 -8.30 0.02
C LEU A 45 13.70 -8.58 0.64
N VAL A 46 13.09 -7.57 1.24
CA VAL A 46 11.70 -7.60 1.72
C VAL A 46 10.82 -7.05 0.62
N THR A 47 10.04 -7.92 -0.03
CA THR A 47 9.24 -7.55 -1.21
C THR A 47 8.06 -8.49 -1.46
N ASN A 48 7.21 -8.08 -2.40
CA ASN A 48 6.17 -8.90 -3.01
C ASN A 48 6.00 -8.50 -4.50
N HIS A 49 4.97 -9.01 -5.14
CA HIS A 49 4.63 -8.75 -6.54
C HIS A 49 4.43 -7.26 -6.89
N SER A 50 4.21 -6.39 -5.90
CA SER A 50 4.12 -4.94 -6.11
C SER A 50 5.48 -4.26 -6.22
N GLY A 51 6.55 -4.95 -5.85
CA GLY A 51 7.94 -4.51 -5.94
C GLY A 51 8.47 -4.61 -7.38
N ILE A 52 8.06 -3.69 -8.25
CA ILE A 52 8.45 -3.62 -9.66
C ILE A 52 9.14 -2.30 -9.99
N ASP A 53 9.97 -2.31 -11.03
CA ASP A 53 10.52 -1.11 -11.64
C ASP A 53 9.53 -0.43 -12.62
N LYS A 54 9.91 0.70 -13.20
CA LYS A 54 9.11 1.44 -14.20
C LYS A 54 8.75 0.64 -15.45
N ASN A 55 9.46 -0.46 -15.71
CA ASN A 55 9.26 -1.36 -16.86
C ASN A 55 8.46 -2.61 -16.48
N LEU A 56 7.85 -2.67 -15.29
CA LEU A 56 7.12 -3.81 -14.76
C LEU A 56 7.99 -5.03 -14.47
N ILE A 57 9.31 -4.87 -14.36
CA ILE A 57 10.21 -5.97 -14.03
C ILE A 57 10.29 -6.07 -12.49
N PRO A 58 10.09 -7.28 -11.92
CA PRO A 58 10.24 -7.50 -10.47
C PRO A 58 11.60 -7.06 -9.95
N ASN A 59 11.61 -6.37 -8.81
CA ASN A 59 12.80 -5.84 -8.18
C ASN A 59 13.85 -6.92 -7.86
N TYR A 60 13.42 -8.13 -7.47
CA TYR A 60 14.36 -9.22 -7.21
C TYR A 60 15.12 -9.63 -8.49
N LYS A 61 14.46 -9.65 -9.67
CA LYS A 61 15.13 -9.91 -10.94
C LYS A 61 16.15 -8.83 -11.25
N ARG A 62 15.74 -7.54 -11.08
CA ARG A 62 16.64 -6.41 -11.30
C ARG A 62 17.87 -6.43 -10.40
N LEU A 63 17.70 -6.82 -9.12
CA LEU A 63 18.83 -6.91 -8.18
C LEU A 63 19.77 -8.08 -8.51
N MET A 64 19.24 -9.20 -9.00
CA MET A 64 20.04 -10.36 -9.44
C MET A 64 20.86 -10.06 -10.71
N GLU A 65 20.46 -9.07 -11.52
CA GLU A 65 21.19 -8.63 -12.71
C GLU A 65 22.35 -7.66 -12.40
N VAL A 66 22.42 -7.14 -11.14
CA VAL A 66 23.47 -6.18 -10.76
C VAL A 66 24.76 -6.94 -10.45
N GLU A 67 25.84 -6.59 -11.16
CA GLU A 67 27.18 -7.13 -10.92
C GLU A 67 27.65 -6.85 -9.49
N ASP A 68 28.37 -7.78 -8.87
CA ASP A 68 28.87 -7.72 -7.47
C ASP A 68 27.78 -7.62 -6.40
N VAL A 69 26.54 -7.99 -6.70
CA VAL A 69 25.44 -8.07 -5.74
C VAL A 69 25.02 -9.52 -5.56
N GLU A 70 24.89 -9.98 -4.33
CA GLU A 70 24.41 -11.31 -4.00
C GLU A 70 23.07 -11.23 -3.27
N LEU A 71 21.96 -11.62 -3.93
CA LEU A 71 20.65 -11.73 -3.29
C LEU A 71 20.55 -13.09 -2.56
N LYS A 72 20.71 -13.07 -1.22
CA LYS A 72 20.76 -14.27 -0.36
C LYS A 72 19.38 -14.82 -0.04
N VAL A 73 18.44 -13.96 0.27
CA VAL A 73 17.11 -14.32 0.74
C VAL A 73 16.08 -13.26 0.33
N ILE A 74 14.87 -13.72 0.03
CA ILE A 74 13.71 -12.87 -0.17
C ILE A 74 12.74 -13.11 0.99
N PHE A 75 12.33 -12.04 1.64
CA PHE A 75 11.29 -12.05 2.66
C PHE A 75 9.98 -11.55 2.05
N SER A 76 8.93 -12.36 2.11
CA SER A 76 7.60 -11.96 1.64
C SER A 76 6.69 -11.58 2.80
N PRO A 77 5.92 -10.48 2.70
CA PRO A 77 4.93 -10.10 3.70
C PRO A 77 3.66 -10.95 3.56
N GLU A 78 2.58 -10.52 4.22
CA GLU A 78 1.23 -11.02 4.00
C GLU A 78 0.89 -11.11 2.50
N HIS A 79 0.11 -12.09 2.09
CA HIS A 79 -0.22 -12.46 0.71
C HIS A 79 0.93 -13.08 -0.11
N GLY A 80 2.14 -13.18 0.45
CA GLY A 80 3.28 -13.83 -0.19
C GLY A 80 3.96 -13.04 -1.30
N LEU A 81 5.01 -13.66 -1.89
CA LEU A 81 5.82 -13.03 -2.93
C LEU A 81 5.01 -12.70 -4.19
N PHE A 82 4.09 -13.57 -4.58
CA PHE A 82 3.30 -13.41 -5.80
C PHE A 82 1.94 -12.73 -5.58
N GLY A 83 1.56 -12.47 -4.32
CA GLY A 83 0.30 -11.78 -3.99
C GLY A 83 -0.97 -12.57 -4.30
N GLU A 84 -0.87 -13.90 -4.34
CA GLU A 84 -1.98 -14.80 -4.71
C GLU A 84 -2.61 -15.50 -3.51
N SER A 85 -2.07 -15.30 -2.31
CA SER A 85 -2.57 -15.94 -1.09
C SER A 85 -3.57 -15.07 -0.37
N GLU A 86 -4.60 -15.71 0.19
CA GLU A 86 -5.57 -15.04 1.04
C GLU A 86 -4.91 -14.51 2.32
N ALA A 87 -5.50 -13.48 2.92
CA ALA A 87 -5.04 -12.98 4.21
C ALA A 87 -5.07 -14.11 5.26
N GLY A 88 -3.96 -14.32 5.97
CA GLY A 88 -3.83 -15.39 6.97
C GLY A 88 -3.33 -16.73 6.45
N GLU A 89 -3.18 -16.92 5.15
CA GLU A 89 -2.72 -18.18 4.56
C GLU A 89 -1.21 -18.37 4.75
N LYS A 90 -0.80 -19.61 5.13
CA LYS A 90 0.62 -20.01 5.19
C LYS A 90 1.09 -20.40 3.80
N ILE A 91 2.22 -19.83 3.37
CA ILE A 91 2.80 -20.07 2.05
C ILE A 91 4.09 -20.84 2.19
N ASN A 92 4.25 -21.87 1.35
CA ASN A 92 5.49 -22.63 1.21
C ASN A 92 6.11 -22.38 -0.18
N TYR A 93 7.41 -22.08 -0.23
CA TYR A 93 8.14 -21.74 -1.45
C TYR A 93 9.18 -22.81 -1.84
N SER A 94 9.03 -24.06 -1.40
CA SER A 94 10.07 -25.10 -1.53
C SER A 94 10.49 -25.48 -2.97
N ASP A 95 9.77 -24.98 -4.01
CA ASP A 95 9.89 -25.54 -5.36
C ASP A 95 10.09 -24.45 -6.46
N ILE A 96 10.79 -23.35 -6.17
CA ILE A 96 11.05 -22.31 -7.18
C ILE A 96 12.54 -22.30 -7.51
N ASP A 97 12.94 -23.10 -8.49
CA ASP A 97 14.35 -23.40 -8.85
C ASP A 97 15.22 -22.19 -9.27
N GLU A 98 14.64 -21.05 -9.62
CA GLU A 98 15.39 -19.88 -10.09
C GLU A 98 15.49 -18.73 -9.07
N LEU A 99 14.89 -18.88 -7.89
CA LEU A 99 14.88 -17.84 -6.87
C LEU A 99 15.81 -18.17 -5.71
N PRO A 100 16.41 -17.15 -5.06
CA PRO A 100 16.99 -17.30 -3.75
C PRO A 100 15.96 -17.84 -2.74
N ARG A 101 16.43 -18.35 -1.61
CA ARG A 101 15.54 -18.79 -0.53
C ARG A 101 14.45 -17.76 -0.26
N VAL A 102 13.17 -18.13 -0.33
CA VAL A 102 12.02 -17.28 -0.01
C VAL A 102 11.45 -17.68 1.34
N ILE A 103 11.26 -16.70 2.22
CA ILE A 103 10.74 -16.90 3.59
C ILE A 103 9.55 -15.96 3.79
N SER A 104 8.43 -16.50 4.27
CA SER A 104 7.27 -15.67 4.64
C SER A 104 7.47 -15.03 6.02
N LEU A 105 7.32 -13.71 6.10
CA LEU A 105 7.24 -12.94 7.36
C LEU A 105 5.77 -12.77 7.80
N TYR A 106 4.91 -13.74 7.49
CA TYR A 106 3.52 -13.72 7.92
C TYR A 106 3.11 -15.06 8.55
N GLY A 107 2.34 -15.01 9.63
CA GLY A 107 1.91 -16.19 10.37
C GLY A 107 2.82 -16.51 11.53
N GLY A 108 3.56 -17.61 11.46
CA GLY A 108 4.41 -18.09 12.56
C GLY A 108 5.67 -17.27 12.81
N THR A 109 6.19 -16.59 11.79
CA THR A 109 7.37 -15.73 11.86
C THR A 109 7.03 -14.37 11.26
N ARG A 110 7.23 -13.31 12.02
CA ARG A 110 6.97 -11.92 11.57
C ARG A 110 8.22 -11.06 11.55
N LYS A 111 9.26 -11.48 12.28
CA LYS A 111 10.54 -10.80 12.42
C LYS A 111 11.65 -11.71 11.92
N PRO A 112 12.56 -11.26 11.04
CA PRO A 112 13.70 -12.05 10.61
C PRO A 112 14.57 -12.47 11.80
N SER A 113 15.02 -13.73 11.85
CA SER A 113 15.92 -14.23 12.87
C SER A 113 17.39 -14.10 12.47
N ALA A 114 18.32 -14.27 13.43
CA ALA A 114 19.77 -14.32 13.16
C ALA A 114 20.15 -15.32 12.08
N GLU A 115 19.53 -16.51 12.11
CA GLU A 115 19.78 -17.56 11.10
C GLU A 115 19.28 -17.16 9.70
N MET A 116 18.17 -16.46 9.61
CA MET A 116 17.63 -15.97 8.34
C MET A 116 18.49 -14.85 7.75
N LEU A 117 19.19 -14.09 8.59
CA LEU A 117 20.08 -12.99 8.22
C LEU A 117 21.56 -13.40 8.18
N LYS A 118 21.86 -14.71 8.31
CA LYS A 118 23.25 -15.19 8.22
C LYS A 118 23.87 -14.75 6.89
N ASP A 119 25.06 -14.17 6.97
CA ASP A 119 25.81 -13.64 5.82
C ASP A 119 25.09 -12.50 5.05
N VAL A 120 24.09 -11.87 5.62
CA VAL A 120 23.42 -10.67 5.07
C VAL A 120 24.04 -9.43 5.72
N ASN A 121 24.38 -8.42 4.91
CA ASN A 121 24.91 -7.14 5.41
C ASN A 121 24.07 -5.92 4.98
N LEU A 122 23.00 -6.16 4.22
CA LEU A 122 22.04 -5.15 3.81
C LEU A 122 20.64 -5.76 3.68
N ILE A 123 19.64 -5.17 4.31
CA ILE A 123 18.23 -5.46 4.06
C ILE A 123 17.69 -4.36 3.18
N ILE A 124 17.12 -4.73 2.03
CA ILE A 124 16.36 -3.82 1.16
C ILE A 124 14.88 -4.04 1.42
N TYR A 125 14.14 -2.96 1.66
CA TYR A 125 12.69 -2.97 1.76
C TYR A 125 12.06 -2.25 0.55
N ASP A 126 11.25 -2.95 -0.23
CA ASP A 126 10.62 -2.43 -1.45
C ASP A 126 9.24 -3.04 -1.69
N ILE A 127 8.20 -2.46 -1.10
CA ILE A 127 6.80 -2.89 -1.19
C ILE A 127 5.90 -1.66 -1.36
N GLN A 128 4.86 -1.74 -2.22
CA GLN A 128 3.85 -0.71 -2.35
C GLN A 128 2.84 -0.78 -1.20
N ASP A 129 2.85 0.19 -0.32
CA ASP A 129 1.82 0.40 0.70
C ASP A 129 0.62 1.18 0.15
N ILE A 130 -0.50 1.24 0.90
CA ILE A 130 -1.72 1.93 0.48
C ILE A 130 -2.09 3.17 1.29
N GLY A 131 -1.31 3.54 2.32
CA GLY A 131 -1.52 4.74 3.12
C GLY A 131 -2.56 4.61 4.25
N ALA A 132 -2.92 3.39 4.63
CA ALA A 132 -3.83 3.08 5.73
C ALA A 132 -3.12 2.34 6.87
N ARG A 133 -3.27 2.82 8.11
CA ARG A 133 -2.54 2.33 9.30
C ARG A 133 -2.65 0.83 9.53
N PHE A 134 -3.80 0.23 9.26
CA PHE A 134 -4.04 -1.20 9.48
C PHE A 134 -3.64 -2.08 8.29
N TYR A 135 -3.02 -1.50 7.26
CA TYR A 135 -2.42 -2.27 6.18
C TYR A 135 -1.02 -2.75 6.62
N THR A 136 -0.84 -4.06 6.74
CA THR A 136 0.20 -4.69 7.56
C THR A 136 1.63 -4.53 7.06
N TYR A 137 1.84 -4.04 5.84
CA TYR A 137 3.19 -3.86 5.30
C TYR A 137 4.03 -2.89 6.14
N ILE A 138 3.42 -1.84 6.70
CA ILE A 138 4.13 -0.93 7.58
C ILE A 138 4.56 -1.60 8.90
N SER A 139 3.78 -2.55 9.42
CA SER A 139 4.15 -3.33 10.60
C SER A 139 5.31 -4.27 10.29
N THR A 140 5.30 -4.92 9.12
CA THR A 140 6.41 -5.72 8.62
C THR A 140 7.69 -4.88 8.50
N LEU A 141 7.61 -3.62 8.02
CA LEU A 141 8.75 -2.71 7.95
C LEU A 141 9.40 -2.52 9.33
N GLY A 142 8.62 -2.20 10.36
CA GLY A 142 9.17 -1.99 11.69
C GLY A 142 9.81 -3.23 12.29
N MET A 143 9.17 -4.39 12.15
CA MET A 143 9.74 -5.66 12.62
C MET A 143 11.05 -6.02 11.90
N VAL A 144 11.16 -5.69 10.62
CA VAL A 144 12.41 -5.82 9.86
C VAL A 144 13.47 -4.85 10.36
N MET A 145 13.09 -3.60 10.65
CA MET A 145 14.00 -2.59 11.21
C MET A 145 14.50 -2.96 12.60
N GLU A 146 13.64 -3.51 13.47
CA GLU A 146 14.03 -4.06 14.78
C GLU A 146 15.05 -5.18 14.64
N SER A 147 14.77 -6.14 13.76
CA SER A 147 15.66 -7.26 13.48
C SER A 147 17.03 -6.75 12.96
N ALA A 148 17.00 -5.79 12.05
CA ALA A 148 18.22 -5.18 11.51
C ALA A 148 19.07 -4.51 12.59
N SER A 149 18.42 -3.81 13.54
CA SER A 149 19.11 -3.21 14.69
C SER A 149 19.71 -4.27 15.62
N GLU A 150 18.96 -5.33 15.91
CA GLU A 150 19.38 -6.42 16.79
C GLU A 150 20.63 -7.16 16.25
N TYR A 151 20.71 -7.34 14.93
CA TYR A 151 21.78 -8.10 14.28
C TYR A 151 22.83 -7.24 13.57
N GLY A 152 22.77 -5.92 13.72
CA GLY A 152 23.74 -4.99 13.13
C GLY A 152 23.72 -4.95 11.60
N VAL A 153 22.59 -5.19 10.97
CA VAL A 153 22.40 -5.16 9.51
C VAL A 153 21.85 -3.80 9.07
N LYS A 154 22.43 -3.20 8.03
CA LYS A 154 21.92 -1.95 7.45
C LYS A 154 20.58 -2.15 6.78
N VAL A 155 19.68 -1.15 6.85
CA VAL A 155 18.38 -1.12 6.14
C VAL A 155 18.39 -0.05 5.06
N LEU A 156 17.98 -0.42 3.85
CA LEU A 156 17.77 0.46 2.72
C LEU A 156 16.29 0.39 2.30
N VAL A 157 15.54 1.46 2.48
CA VAL A 157 14.15 1.54 2.03
C VAL A 157 14.11 2.20 0.65
N LEU A 158 13.55 1.50 -0.32
CA LEU A 158 13.26 2.04 -1.64
C LEU A 158 11.87 2.65 -1.63
N ASP A 159 11.82 3.98 -1.64
CA ASP A 159 10.57 4.72 -1.41
C ASP A 159 9.58 4.57 -2.58
N ARG A 160 8.28 4.54 -2.25
CA ARG A 160 7.16 4.43 -3.18
C ARG A 160 6.07 5.44 -2.86
N PRO A 161 5.25 5.87 -3.86
CA PRO A 161 4.18 6.83 -3.63
C PRO A 161 3.18 6.35 -2.58
N ASN A 162 2.72 7.25 -1.72
CA ASN A 162 1.46 7.02 -1.03
C ASN A 162 0.33 7.17 -2.06
N PRO A 163 -0.43 6.11 -2.39
CA PRO A 163 -1.35 6.15 -3.52
C PRO A 163 -2.55 7.06 -3.29
N ILE A 164 -2.88 7.34 -2.04
CA ILE A 164 -4.01 8.18 -1.64
C ILE A 164 -3.56 9.56 -1.15
N LYS A 165 -2.47 10.10 -1.72
CA LYS A 165 -1.81 11.38 -1.40
C LYS A 165 -0.99 11.39 -0.10
N GLY A 166 0.06 12.21 -0.12
CA GLY A 166 0.92 12.45 1.04
C GLY A 166 0.49 13.66 1.91
N ASN A 167 -0.50 14.44 1.48
CA ASN A 167 -0.96 15.63 2.18
C ASN A 167 -2.38 15.52 2.77
N MET A 168 -2.95 14.31 2.77
CA MET A 168 -4.27 14.06 3.35
C MET A 168 -4.14 13.11 4.55
N ILE A 169 -4.63 13.58 5.70
CA ILE A 169 -4.60 12.85 6.98
C ILE A 169 -6.04 12.74 7.47
N GLU A 170 -6.45 11.52 7.89
CA GLU A 170 -7.82 11.26 8.36
C GLU A 170 -7.83 10.26 9.52
N GLY A 171 -8.82 10.44 10.40
CA GLY A 171 -9.08 9.56 11.52
C GLY A 171 -8.18 9.79 12.73
N PRO A 172 -8.45 9.08 13.83
CA PRO A 172 -7.73 9.25 15.08
C PRO A 172 -6.34 8.64 15.01
N ILE A 173 -5.41 9.21 15.79
CA ILE A 173 -4.14 8.59 16.12
C ILE A 173 -4.42 7.34 16.96
N LEU A 174 -3.66 6.26 16.73
CA LEU A 174 -3.77 5.04 17.53
C LEU A 174 -3.34 5.30 18.98
N ASP A 175 -4.20 4.93 19.91
CA ASP A 175 -3.80 4.79 21.30
C ASP A 175 -3.04 3.45 21.44
N LEU A 176 -1.79 3.50 21.91
CA LEU A 176 -0.89 2.34 21.99
C LEU A 176 -1.41 1.22 22.90
N LYS A 177 -2.39 1.48 23.80
CA LYS A 177 -3.06 0.39 24.54
C LYS A 177 -3.81 -0.59 23.62
N PHE A 178 -4.10 -0.20 22.38
CA PHE A 178 -4.70 -1.04 21.34
C PHE A 178 -3.69 -1.49 20.29
N GLN A 179 -2.38 -1.39 20.58
CA GLN A 179 -1.35 -1.81 19.65
C GLN A 179 -1.48 -3.29 19.29
N THR A 180 -1.49 -3.56 17.99
CA THR A 180 -1.51 -4.92 17.43
C THR A 180 -0.75 -4.91 16.10
N PHE A 181 -0.61 -6.08 15.47
CA PHE A 181 0.00 -6.15 14.13
C PHE A 181 -0.75 -5.35 13.06
N VAL A 182 -2.07 -5.17 13.18
CA VAL A 182 -2.90 -4.34 12.28
C VAL A 182 -3.03 -2.88 12.76
N GLY A 183 -2.26 -2.48 13.76
CA GLY A 183 -2.20 -1.11 14.30
C GLY A 183 -0.96 -0.99 15.16
N TYR A 184 0.21 -0.78 14.51
CA TYR A 184 1.49 -0.91 15.17
C TYR A 184 2.03 0.42 15.69
N TYR A 185 1.74 1.55 15.02
CA TYR A 185 2.28 2.86 15.34
C TYR A 185 1.21 3.87 15.74
N PRO A 186 1.56 4.88 16.57
CA PRO A 186 0.66 5.97 16.98
C PRO A 186 0.50 7.00 15.85
N ILE A 187 -0.04 6.56 14.71
CA ILE A 187 -0.31 7.38 13.52
C ILE A 187 -1.81 7.42 13.23
N PRO A 188 -2.31 8.41 12.48
CA PRO A 188 -3.70 8.47 12.02
C PRO A 188 -4.09 7.26 11.15
N THR A 189 -5.39 7.03 11.01
CA THR A 189 -5.92 5.92 10.18
C THR A 189 -5.47 6.03 8.72
N ARG A 190 -5.63 7.21 8.10
CA ARG A 190 -4.96 7.60 6.86
C ARG A 190 -3.81 8.52 7.23
N TYR A 191 -2.58 8.09 7.05
CA TYR A 191 -1.44 8.72 7.71
C TYR A 191 -0.64 9.70 6.83
N GLY A 192 -0.84 9.72 5.50
CA GLY A 192 -0.30 10.75 4.60
C GLY A 192 1.23 10.76 4.45
N LEU A 193 1.93 9.67 4.74
CA LEU A 193 3.38 9.53 4.55
C LEU A 193 3.68 8.51 3.45
N THR A 194 4.84 8.62 2.80
CA THR A 194 5.42 7.53 2.03
C THR A 194 6.02 6.49 2.95
N ILE A 195 6.34 5.30 2.43
CA ILE A 195 6.96 4.25 3.24
C ILE A 195 8.35 4.66 3.74
N GLY A 196 9.12 5.41 2.93
CA GLY A 196 10.41 5.95 3.33
C GLY A 196 10.30 7.03 4.41
N GLU A 197 9.31 7.93 4.30
CA GLU A 197 9.04 8.93 5.33
C GLU A 197 8.59 8.27 6.65
N LEU A 198 7.75 7.25 6.57
CA LEU A 198 7.33 6.49 7.75
C LEU A 198 8.50 5.76 8.41
N ALA A 199 9.40 5.15 7.63
CA ALA A 199 10.60 4.51 8.18
C ALA A 199 11.47 5.50 8.96
N LEU A 200 11.68 6.71 8.41
CA LEU A 200 12.41 7.77 9.12
C LEU A 200 11.71 8.19 10.42
N MET A 201 10.37 8.30 10.39
CA MET A 201 9.58 8.66 11.57
C MET A 201 9.63 7.56 12.63
N ILE A 202 9.47 6.29 12.26
CA ILE A 202 9.60 5.14 13.17
C ILE A 202 10.95 5.18 13.89
N ASN A 203 12.04 5.38 13.15
CA ASN A 203 13.40 5.42 13.68
C ASN A 203 13.64 6.66 14.57
N GLY A 204 13.21 7.84 14.11
CA GLY A 204 13.40 9.12 14.81
C GLY A 204 12.61 9.22 16.10
N GLU A 205 11.36 8.73 16.11
CA GLU A 205 10.46 8.72 17.26
C GLU A 205 10.69 7.51 18.19
N LYS A 206 11.60 6.60 17.81
CA LYS A 206 11.93 5.39 18.59
C LYS A 206 10.70 4.51 18.88
N TRP A 207 9.88 4.30 17.87
CA TRP A 207 8.66 3.45 18.00
C TRP A 207 8.94 1.96 17.91
N ILE A 208 10.19 1.59 17.70
CA ILE A 208 10.69 0.21 17.67
C ILE A 208 11.88 0.06 18.63
N ASP A 209 12.16 -1.16 19.02
CA ASP A 209 13.34 -1.46 19.81
C ASP A 209 14.60 -1.33 18.95
N GLY A 210 15.58 -0.60 19.48
CA GLY A 210 16.87 -0.34 18.79
C GLY A 210 16.88 0.89 17.90
N ASN A 211 17.94 1.02 17.10
CA ASN A 211 18.17 2.14 16.20
C ASN A 211 18.98 1.64 14.99
N PRO A 212 18.31 1.09 13.97
CA PRO A 212 18.99 0.53 12.78
C PRO A 212 19.73 1.63 11.98
N ASP A 213 20.84 1.26 11.34
CA ASP A 213 21.45 2.08 10.28
C ASP A 213 20.51 2.10 9.08
N LEU A 214 19.74 3.20 8.95
CA LEU A 214 18.66 3.36 7.99
C LEU A 214 19.04 4.36 6.91
N GLU A 215 18.87 3.97 5.65
CA GLU A 215 19.00 4.82 4.48
C GLU A 215 17.74 4.74 3.61
N ILE A 216 17.37 5.86 2.96
CA ILE A 216 16.20 5.93 2.08
C ILE A 216 16.63 6.32 0.66
N VAL A 217 16.28 5.50 -0.32
CA VAL A 217 16.35 5.92 -1.72
C VAL A 217 15.04 6.60 -2.09
N LYS A 218 15.06 7.92 -2.07
CA LYS A 218 13.88 8.76 -2.35
C LYS A 218 13.44 8.62 -3.81
N MET A 219 12.15 8.68 -4.04
CA MET A 219 11.55 8.82 -5.36
C MET A 219 12.05 10.10 -6.08
N LYS A 220 11.94 10.10 -7.40
CA LYS A 220 12.14 11.30 -8.22
C LYS A 220 10.83 11.71 -8.89
N GLY A 221 10.49 13.00 -8.82
CA GLY A 221 9.31 13.57 -9.47
C GLY A 221 7.99 13.39 -8.72
N TRP A 222 7.98 12.70 -7.58
CA TRP A 222 6.80 12.62 -6.72
C TRP A 222 6.67 13.87 -5.84
N THR A 223 5.42 14.31 -5.66
CA THR A 223 5.03 15.37 -4.73
C THR A 223 3.83 14.92 -3.92
N ARG A 224 3.66 15.47 -2.72
CA ARG A 224 2.65 15.02 -1.73
C ARG A 224 1.20 15.20 -2.17
N ASP A 225 0.95 16.06 -3.14
CA ASP A 225 -0.38 16.36 -3.71
C ASP A 225 -0.80 15.43 -4.84
N LEU A 226 0.07 14.51 -5.27
CA LEU A 226 -0.22 13.56 -6.34
C LEU A 226 -1.05 12.38 -5.82
N TRP A 227 -2.14 12.08 -6.53
CA TRP A 227 -2.77 10.77 -6.51
C TRP A 227 -1.94 9.77 -7.33
N TYR A 228 -2.08 8.47 -7.06
CA TYR A 228 -1.29 7.46 -7.76
C TYR A 228 -1.43 7.50 -9.29
N ASP A 229 -2.64 7.68 -9.81
CA ASP A 229 -2.91 7.79 -11.26
C ASP A 229 -2.25 9.01 -11.93
N GLN A 230 -1.87 10.01 -11.16
CA GLN A 230 -1.15 11.19 -11.62
C GLN A 230 0.37 10.97 -11.69
N THR A 231 0.88 9.89 -11.11
CA THR A 231 2.31 9.52 -11.15
C THR A 231 2.74 8.93 -12.48
N LYS A 232 1.79 8.46 -13.28
CA LYS A 232 1.99 7.65 -14.49
C LYS A 232 2.61 6.27 -14.24
N LEU A 233 2.72 5.85 -12.98
CA LEU A 233 3.12 4.50 -12.63
C LEU A 233 1.96 3.52 -12.87
N PRO A 234 2.24 2.29 -13.31
CA PRO A 234 1.22 1.27 -13.46
C PRO A 234 0.66 0.84 -12.11
N TRP A 235 -0.67 0.65 -12.02
CA TRP A 235 -1.28 0.10 -10.82
C TRP A 235 -1.06 -1.41 -10.76
N VAL A 236 -0.25 -1.84 -9.82
CA VAL A 236 -0.18 -3.26 -9.41
C VAL A 236 -0.96 -3.39 -8.11
N LYS A 237 -1.92 -4.29 -8.07
CA LYS A 237 -2.74 -4.53 -6.86
C LYS A 237 -1.83 -4.81 -5.66
N PRO A 238 -1.79 -3.98 -4.62
CA PRO A 238 -0.93 -4.24 -3.46
C PRO A 238 -1.32 -5.53 -2.71
N SER A 239 -2.61 -5.86 -2.75
CA SER A 239 -3.16 -7.13 -2.27
C SER A 239 -4.39 -7.53 -3.10
N PRO A 240 -4.85 -8.79 -3.00
CA PRO A 240 -5.96 -9.29 -3.82
C PRO A 240 -7.25 -8.47 -3.72
N ASN A 241 -7.55 -7.91 -2.54
CA ASN A 241 -8.76 -7.13 -2.30
C ASN A 241 -8.61 -5.61 -2.50
N ILE A 242 -7.48 -5.14 -3.04
CA ILE A 242 -7.26 -3.74 -3.46
C ILE A 242 -7.04 -3.69 -4.98
N PRO A 243 -8.07 -4.01 -5.80
CA PRO A 243 -7.92 -4.18 -7.25
C PRO A 243 -7.59 -2.88 -8.00
N ASP A 244 -7.95 -1.74 -7.44
CA ASP A 244 -7.77 -0.43 -8.08
C ASP A 244 -7.60 0.71 -7.07
N LEU A 245 -7.18 1.89 -7.57
CA LEU A 245 -6.99 3.09 -6.77
C LEU A 245 -8.28 3.54 -6.04
N ASN A 246 -9.45 3.40 -6.67
CA ASN A 246 -10.70 3.79 -6.02
C ASN A 246 -10.97 2.94 -4.78
N THR A 247 -10.62 1.66 -4.81
CA THR A 247 -10.70 0.81 -3.62
C THR A 247 -9.71 1.27 -2.55
N ALA A 248 -8.48 1.63 -2.91
CA ALA A 248 -7.50 2.17 -1.97
C ALA A 248 -7.97 3.48 -1.32
N ILE A 249 -8.64 4.37 -2.08
CA ILE A 249 -9.21 5.63 -1.57
C ILE A 249 -10.31 5.38 -0.52
N ILE A 250 -11.14 4.36 -0.73
CA ILE A 250 -12.29 4.04 0.12
C ILE A 250 -11.85 3.20 1.34
N TYR A 251 -10.82 2.39 1.19
CA TYR A 251 -10.39 1.39 2.15
C TYR A 251 -10.16 1.91 3.58
N PRO A 252 -9.53 3.09 3.85
CA PRO A 252 -9.30 3.56 5.22
C PRO A 252 -10.56 3.66 6.07
N GLY A 253 -11.72 3.92 5.47
CA GLY A 253 -13.00 3.95 6.16
C GLY A 253 -13.72 2.61 6.12
N MET A 254 -13.80 1.99 4.95
CA MET A 254 -14.65 0.81 4.75
C MET A 254 -14.07 -0.48 5.31
N CYS A 255 -12.76 -0.53 5.58
CA CYS A 255 -12.13 -1.65 6.28
C CYS A 255 -12.70 -1.84 7.69
N MET A 256 -13.20 -0.79 8.34
CA MET A 256 -13.82 -0.88 9.67
C MET A 256 -15.05 -1.81 9.70
N LEU A 257 -15.72 -2.01 8.58
CA LEU A 257 -16.83 -2.96 8.46
C LEU A 257 -16.40 -4.43 8.62
N GLU A 258 -15.10 -4.73 8.50
CA GLU A 258 -14.60 -6.08 8.78
C GLU A 258 -14.84 -6.51 10.23
N ALA A 259 -14.84 -5.55 11.16
CA ALA A 259 -15.10 -5.78 12.58
C ALA A 259 -16.59 -5.84 12.93
N THR A 260 -17.48 -5.76 11.95
CA THR A 260 -18.94 -5.77 12.14
C THR A 260 -19.58 -7.04 11.56
N ASN A 261 -20.90 -7.17 11.72
CA ASN A 261 -21.70 -8.19 11.04
C ASN A 261 -22.17 -7.77 9.63
N ILE A 262 -21.61 -6.72 9.04
CA ILE A 262 -21.87 -6.28 7.66
C ILE A 262 -20.82 -6.89 6.74
N SER A 263 -21.24 -7.39 5.57
CA SER A 263 -20.31 -7.74 4.50
C SER A 263 -19.71 -6.46 3.92
N GLU A 264 -18.40 -6.38 3.88
CA GLU A 264 -17.63 -5.30 3.27
C GLU A 264 -17.39 -5.51 1.77
N GLY A 265 -18.13 -6.44 1.16
CA GLY A 265 -18.08 -6.73 -0.28
C GLY A 265 -16.96 -7.66 -0.72
N ARG A 266 -16.17 -8.25 0.17
CA ARG A 266 -15.29 -9.38 -0.17
C ARG A 266 -16.12 -10.52 -0.77
N GLY A 267 -15.53 -11.31 -1.65
CA GLY A 267 -16.28 -12.30 -2.43
C GLY A 267 -17.08 -11.69 -3.59
N THR A 268 -16.80 -10.42 -3.95
CA THR A 268 -17.30 -9.77 -5.16
C THR A 268 -16.13 -9.13 -5.94
N LYS A 269 -16.41 -8.70 -7.18
CA LYS A 269 -15.42 -7.92 -7.98
C LYS A 269 -15.20 -6.49 -7.47
N LYS A 270 -15.92 -6.06 -6.41
CA LYS A 270 -15.88 -4.69 -5.85
C LYS A 270 -15.74 -4.73 -4.32
N PRO A 271 -14.68 -5.34 -3.76
CA PRO A 271 -14.45 -5.35 -2.31
C PRO A 271 -14.36 -3.91 -1.79
N PHE A 272 -14.87 -3.69 -0.57
CA PHE A 272 -14.97 -2.40 0.11
C PHE A 272 -15.83 -1.33 -0.58
N LYS A 273 -16.12 -1.45 -1.88
CA LYS A 273 -17.03 -0.55 -2.60
C LYS A 273 -18.50 -0.92 -2.42
N LYS A 274 -18.77 -2.15 -2.03
CA LYS A 274 -20.10 -2.68 -1.72
C LYS A 274 -20.14 -3.13 -0.28
N PHE A 275 -21.23 -2.85 0.39
CA PHE A 275 -21.44 -3.33 1.75
C PHE A 275 -22.91 -3.60 2.00
N GLY A 276 -23.21 -4.54 2.88
CA GLY A 276 -24.57 -4.91 3.18
C GLY A 276 -24.73 -6.25 3.90
N ALA A 277 -25.96 -6.63 4.13
CA ALA A 277 -26.32 -7.89 4.78
C ALA A 277 -27.70 -8.38 4.30
N PRO A 278 -28.08 -9.65 4.60
CA PRO A 278 -29.38 -10.19 4.15
C PRO A 278 -30.61 -9.46 4.68
N TRP A 279 -30.53 -8.87 5.85
CA TRP A 279 -31.64 -8.19 6.54
C TRP A 279 -31.78 -6.69 6.26
N ILE A 280 -30.89 -6.09 5.47
CA ILE A 280 -30.88 -4.65 5.25
C ILE A 280 -31.94 -4.26 4.21
N ASN A 281 -32.65 -3.16 4.49
CA ASN A 281 -33.41 -2.44 3.46
C ASN A 281 -32.47 -1.51 2.69
N LYS A 282 -32.08 -1.92 1.49
CA LYS A 282 -31.11 -1.18 0.67
C LYS A 282 -31.55 0.22 0.28
N ILE A 283 -32.87 0.42 0.08
CA ILE A 283 -33.43 1.73 -0.36
C ILE A 283 -33.34 2.71 0.80
N GLU A 284 -33.81 2.29 1.98
CA GLU A 284 -33.79 3.09 3.19
C GLU A 284 -32.34 3.41 3.63
N LEU A 285 -31.47 2.40 3.70
CA LEU A 285 -30.06 2.59 4.02
C LEU A 285 -29.40 3.63 3.09
N SER A 286 -29.53 3.46 1.78
CA SER A 286 -28.90 4.39 0.83
C SER A 286 -29.49 5.80 0.90
N LYS A 287 -30.79 5.93 1.18
CA LYS A 287 -31.45 7.22 1.39
C LYS A 287 -30.90 7.90 2.62
N GLU A 288 -30.83 7.20 3.77
CA GLU A 288 -30.33 7.78 5.02
C GLU A 288 -28.86 8.16 4.92
N LEU A 289 -28.02 7.33 4.29
CA LEU A 289 -26.61 7.66 4.04
C LEU A 289 -26.46 8.91 3.14
N ASN A 290 -27.28 9.06 2.09
CA ASN A 290 -27.24 10.25 1.25
C ASN A 290 -27.78 11.50 1.97
N ASN A 291 -28.74 11.36 2.90
CA ASN A 291 -29.26 12.46 3.73
C ASN A 291 -28.15 13.04 4.66
N LEU A 292 -27.09 12.30 4.96
CA LEU A 292 -25.94 12.82 5.72
C LEU A 292 -25.15 13.87 4.92
N ASN A 293 -25.39 14.02 3.63
CA ASN A 293 -24.73 15.01 2.75
C ASN A 293 -23.20 14.98 2.87
N LEU A 294 -22.60 13.78 2.94
CA LEU A 294 -21.15 13.63 3.06
C LEU A 294 -20.46 14.14 1.78
N PRO A 295 -19.44 15.01 1.90
CA PRO A 295 -18.81 15.61 0.74
C PRO A 295 -18.10 14.58 -0.15
N GLY A 296 -18.32 14.68 -1.47
CA GLY A 296 -17.57 13.90 -2.46
C GLY A 296 -17.94 12.41 -2.56
N VAL A 297 -19.09 12.00 -2.02
CA VAL A 297 -19.57 10.62 -2.06
C VAL A 297 -21.09 10.57 -2.23
N VAL A 298 -21.57 9.53 -2.91
CA VAL A 298 -22.99 9.14 -2.98
C VAL A 298 -23.12 7.65 -2.76
N PHE A 299 -24.28 7.22 -2.25
CA PHE A 299 -24.61 5.84 -1.93
C PHE A 299 -25.73 5.35 -2.83
N LYS A 300 -25.47 4.24 -3.55
CA LYS A 300 -26.42 3.66 -4.49
C LYS A 300 -26.96 2.34 -3.95
N PRO A 301 -28.28 2.15 -3.86
CA PRO A 301 -28.83 0.89 -3.39
C PRO A 301 -28.47 -0.26 -4.33
N ILE A 302 -28.01 -1.38 -3.77
CA ILE A 302 -27.60 -2.56 -4.52
C ILE A 302 -28.09 -3.85 -3.86
N THR A 303 -28.05 -4.91 -4.66
CA THR A 303 -28.14 -6.30 -4.20
C THR A 303 -26.92 -7.03 -4.74
N PHE A 304 -26.28 -7.88 -3.93
CA PHE A 304 -25.11 -8.66 -4.32
C PHE A 304 -25.09 -9.99 -3.58
N ILE A 305 -24.32 -10.94 -4.10
CA ILE A 305 -24.09 -12.25 -3.48
C ILE A 305 -22.58 -12.40 -3.31
N PRO A 306 -22.05 -12.43 -2.08
CA PRO A 306 -20.66 -12.79 -1.84
C PRO A 306 -20.43 -14.26 -2.22
N THR A 307 -19.43 -14.53 -3.08
CA THR A 307 -19.05 -15.88 -3.49
C THR A 307 -17.56 -16.12 -3.21
N PRO A 308 -17.13 -17.36 -3.00
CA PRO A 308 -15.72 -17.64 -2.86
C PRO A 308 -14.95 -17.20 -4.10
N ILE A 309 -13.86 -16.47 -3.90
CA ILE A 309 -12.91 -16.11 -4.95
C ILE A 309 -11.53 -16.57 -4.49
N LYS A 310 -10.99 -17.59 -5.18
CA LYS A 310 -9.68 -18.17 -4.84
C LYS A 310 -8.60 -17.10 -4.81
N GLY A 311 -7.76 -17.10 -3.76
CA GLY A 311 -6.68 -16.15 -3.56
C GLY A 311 -7.12 -14.73 -3.14
N MET A 312 -8.45 -14.47 -3.02
CA MET A 312 -8.97 -13.17 -2.55
C MET A 312 -9.79 -13.32 -1.27
N SER A 313 -10.79 -14.20 -1.29
CA SER A 313 -11.69 -14.47 -0.17
C SER A 313 -12.37 -15.82 -0.37
N ASN A 314 -11.88 -16.86 0.28
CA ASN A 314 -12.43 -18.22 0.17
C ASN A 314 -13.71 -18.39 1.01
N ASN A 315 -13.85 -17.59 2.07
CA ASN A 315 -15.01 -17.64 2.96
C ASN A 315 -15.52 -16.23 3.32
N PRO A 316 -16.06 -15.47 2.35
CA PRO A 316 -16.59 -14.14 2.61
C PRO A 316 -17.81 -14.20 3.55
N LYS A 317 -18.08 -13.12 4.30
CA LYS A 317 -19.31 -12.99 5.09
C LYS A 317 -20.54 -13.18 4.20
N TYR A 318 -21.54 -13.91 4.68
CA TYR A 318 -22.77 -14.24 3.94
C TYR A 318 -22.51 -14.95 2.61
N LYS A 319 -21.54 -15.85 2.58
CA LYS A 319 -21.20 -16.68 1.42
C LYS A 319 -22.46 -17.30 0.80
N ASN A 320 -22.66 -17.08 -0.51
CA ASN A 320 -23.79 -17.57 -1.30
C ASN A 320 -25.18 -17.08 -0.83
N GLN A 321 -25.26 -16.07 0.02
CA GLN A 321 -26.52 -15.47 0.44
C GLN A 321 -26.75 -14.15 -0.29
N VAL A 322 -28.00 -13.83 -0.55
CA VAL A 322 -28.40 -12.53 -1.11
C VAL A 322 -28.23 -11.46 -0.03
N CYS A 323 -27.36 -10.50 -0.27
CA CYS A 323 -27.19 -9.32 0.55
C CYS A 323 -27.80 -8.10 -0.12
N HIS A 324 -28.42 -7.26 0.69
CA HIS A 324 -28.93 -5.95 0.31
C HIS A 324 -28.10 -4.88 1.00
N GLY A 325 -27.85 -3.76 0.33
CA GLY A 325 -27.01 -2.73 0.92
C GLY A 325 -26.76 -1.58 -0.02
N SER A 326 -25.57 -1.00 0.06
CA SER A 326 -25.20 0.15 -0.74
C SER A 326 -23.85 -0.04 -1.44
N GLU A 327 -23.70 0.57 -2.61
CA GLU A 327 -22.42 0.81 -3.26
C GLU A 327 -21.99 2.24 -2.99
N ILE A 328 -20.78 2.42 -2.49
CA ILE A 328 -20.15 3.71 -2.28
C ILE A 328 -19.51 4.19 -3.58
N ILE A 329 -19.85 5.40 -4.02
CA ILE A 329 -19.34 6.02 -5.23
C ILE A 329 -18.70 7.35 -4.86
N VAL A 330 -17.38 7.42 -4.99
CA VAL A 330 -16.63 8.67 -4.78
C VAL A 330 -16.83 9.55 -6.01
N THR A 331 -17.52 10.67 -5.82
CA THR A 331 -17.82 11.67 -6.87
C THR A 331 -16.78 12.77 -6.94
N ASN A 332 -16.09 13.04 -5.82
CA ASN A 332 -14.99 14.00 -5.75
C ASN A 332 -14.00 13.56 -4.68
N ARG A 333 -12.88 12.99 -5.10
CA ARG A 333 -11.85 12.45 -4.21
C ARG A 333 -11.10 13.52 -3.38
N GLU A 334 -11.11 14.80 -3.83
CA GLU A 334 -10.50 15.89 -3.09
C GLU A 334 -11.33 16.32 -1.86
N LYS A 335 -12.65 16.10 -1.92
CA LYS A 335 -13.59 16.40 -0.83
C LYS A 335 -13.96 15.20 0.01
N PHE A 336 -13.72 13.98 -0.51
CA PHE A 336 -14.09 12.73 0.14
C PHE A 336 -13.18 12.46 1.34
N ASN A 337 -13.78 12.24 2.50
CA ASN A 337 -13.09 11.76 3.70
C ASN A 337 -13.53 10.32 3.97
N SER A 338 -12.62 9.38 3.70
CA SER A 338 -12.89 7.95 3.81
C SER A 338 -13.22 7.53 5.24
N VAL A 339 -12.40 7.95 6.20
CA VAL A 339 -12.55 7.55 7.61
C VAL A 339 -13.86 8.10 8.19
N ARG A 340 -14.16 9.39 7.96
CA ARG A 340 -15.44 9.99 8.39
C ARG A 340 -16.63 9.26 7.78
N THR A 341 -16.53 8.85 6.53
CA THR A 341 -17.60 8.14 5.82
C THR A 341 -17.83 6.76 6.43
N GLY A 342 -16.76 6.01 6.71
CA GLY A 342 -16.87 4.68 7.31
C GLY A 342 -17.35 4.68 8.77
N MET A 343 -17.21 5.81 9.48
CA MET A 343 -17.70 6.00 10.87
C MET A 343 -19.18 6.40 10.95
N LYS A 344 -19.82 6.73 9.86
CA LYS A 344 -21.25 7.11 9.77
C LYS A 344 -22.13 5.95 9.35
#